data_a18763a2608621df8c2505fc198334b1
#
_entry.id   a18763a2608621df8c2505fc198334b1
#
_cell.length_a   1.000
_cell.length_b   1.000
_cell.length_c   1.000
_cell.angle_alpha   90.00
_cell.angle_beta   90.00
_cell.angle_gamma   90.00
#
_symmetry.space_group_name_H-M   'P 1'
#
loop_
_entity.id
_entity.type
_entity.pdbx_description
1 polymer ?
#
loop_
_entity_poly.entity_id
_entity_poly.type
_entity_poly.pdbx_seq_one_letter_code
_entity_poly.pdbx_strand_id
1 'polypeptide(L)'
;MRLINTEKHEKMVDFLSIGVFIDGGYYAKINRALKARDRSIIKVSALFEYICSEISMQEGINISDCQITEAHYFRGRFRVKEAYDKHLLYNERKFEDTLIENDVVFHYKHLREVERDGQTEVIEKGVDVWFALEAYELARFRHFDYVVLITGDADHEMLVRKLKALKIKTVLLTWNLTDVDMTSSLLRDEAGQHWELSQMVDGDPQLRKMILYRLREPAVNYLGDNF
;
A
#
# COMPACT_ATOMS: atom_id res chain seq x y z
N MET A 1 23.77 20.33 -51.90
CA MET A 1 23.93 19.70 -50.58
C MET A 1 22.56 19.72 -49.88
N ARG A 2 21.82 18.61 -49.95
CA ARG A 2 20.49 18.50 -49.37
C ARG A 2 20.63 17.98 -47.92
N LEU A 3 20.25 18.79 -46.96
CA LEU A 3 20.08 18.35 -45.60
C LEU A 3 18.81 17.53 -45.51
N ILE A 4 18.97 16.25 -45.24
CA ILE A 4 17.84 15.33 -44.94
C ILE A 4 17.60 15.51 -43.44
N ASN A 5 16.54 16.23 -43.12
CA ASN A 5 16.03 16.34 -41.76
C ASN A 5 15.19 15.09 -41.48
N THR A 6 15.77 14.08 -40.83
CA THR A 6 15.06 12.93 -40.27
C THR A 6 14.70 13.26 -38.83
N GLU A 7 13.64 14.03 -38.63
CA GLU A 7 12.95 14.03 -37.34
C GLU A 7 12.30 12.67 -37.17
N LYS A 8 13.01 11.77 -36.53
CA LYS A 8 12.37 10.65 -35.83
C LYS A 8 11.55 11.26 -34.69
N HIS A 9 10.26 11.43 -34.88
CA HIS A 9 9.32 11.49 -33.78
C HIS A 9 9.41 10.12 -33.07
N GLU A 10 10.22 10.04 -32.01
CA GLU A 10 10.00 9.04 -30.98
C GLU A 10 8.56 9.27 -30.50
N LYS A 11 7.66 8.35 -30.84
CA LYS A 11 6.37 8.27 -30.18
C LYS A 11 6.69 8.10 -28.70
N MET A 12 6.58 9.18 -27.91
CA MET A 12 6.41 9.03 -26.48
C MET A 12 5.19 8.14 -26.31
N VAL A 13 5.38 6.98 -25.77
CA VAL A 13 4.27 6.11 -25.35
C VAL A 13 3.69 6.84 -24.16
N ASP A 14 2.60 7.55 -24.39
CA ASP A 14 1.82 8.17 -23.31
C ASP A 14 1.19 7.05 -22.49
N PHE A 15 1.84 6.68 -21.38
CA PHE A 15 1.25 5.80 -20.40
C PHE A 15 0.71 6.61 -19.22
N LEU A 16 -0.36 6.15 -18.62
CA LEU A 16 -0.94 6.71 -17.43
C LEU A 16 -0.10 6.31 -16.21
N SER A 17 0.41 7.32 -15.52
CA SER A 17 1.33 7.17 -14.39
C SER A 17 0.60 7.16 -13.05
N ILE A 18 0.84 6.14 -12.24
CA ILE A 18 0.23 5.97 -10.92
C ILE A 18 1.31 5.95 -9.83
N GLY A 19 1.14 6.80 -8.82
CA GLY A 19 1.86 6.71 -7.56
C GLY A 19 1.03 5.96 -6.50
N VAL A 20 1.58 4.94 -5.85
CA VAL A 20 0.90 4.20 -4.78
C VAL A 20 1.60 4.45 -3.45
N PHE A 21 0.85 4.89 -2.44
CA PHE A 21 1.36 5.17 -1.10
C PHE A 21 0.62 4.34 -0.06
N ILE A 22 1.37 3.53 0.68
CA ILE A 22 0.83 2.51 1.60
C ILE A 22 1.17 2.89 3.04
N ASP A 23 0.16 3.17 3.83
CA ASP A 23 0.29 3.19 5.29
C ASP A 23 0.53 1.77 5.79
N GLY A 24 1.76 1.50 6.21
CA GLY A 24 2.18 0.17 6.63
C GLY A 24 1.56 -0.27 7.95
N GLY A 25 1.21 0.67 8.83
CA GLY A 25 0.46 0.40 10.05
C GLY A 25 -0.95 -0.10 9.73
N TYR A 26 -1.64 0.60 8.85
CA TYR A 26 -2.96 0.24 8.37
C TYR A 26 -2.94 -1.09 7.60
N TYR A 27 -2.04 -1.24 6.64
CA TYR A 27 -1.87 -2.48 5.85
C TYR A 27 -1.59 -3.71 6.73
N ALA A 28 -0.77 -3.54 7.78
CA ALA A 28 -0.51 -4.62 8.73
C ALA A 28 -1.73 -5.00 9.57
N LYS A 29 -2.59 -4.02 9.94
CA LYS A 29 -3.87 -4.29 10.61
C LYS A 29 -4.79 -5.12 9.71
N ILE A 30 -4.92 -4.78 8.43
CA ILE A 30 -5.68 -5.55 7.44
C ILE A 30 -5.19 -7.00 7.39
N ASN A 31 -3.89 -7.20 7.15
CA ASN A 31 -3.33 -8.55 7.05
C ASN A 31 -3.46 -9.36 8.35
N ARG A 32 -3.41 -8.70 9.52
CA ARG A 32 -3.67 -9.36 10.80
C ARG A 32 -5.11 -9.85 10.91
N ALA A 33 -6.08 -9.02 10.53
CA ALA A 33 -7.50 -9.39 10.52
C ALA A 33 -7.79 -10.51 9.53
N LEU A 34 -7.23 -10.46 8.33
CA LEU A 34 -7.35 -11.51 7.31
C LEU A 34 -6.73 -12.84 7.77
N LYS A 35 -5.57 -12.80 8.43
CA LYS A 35 -4.96 -14.00 9.01
C LYS A 35 -5.84 -14.63 10.09
N ALA A 36 -6.46 -13.82 10.93
CA ALA A 36 -7.36 -14.30 11.98
C ALA A 36 -8.66 -14.86 11.42
N ARG A 37 -9.23 -14.24 10.36
CA ARG A 37 -10.52 -14.62 9.77
C ARG A 37 -10.45 -15.90 8.94
N ASP A 38 -9.49 -15.99 8.03
CA ASP A 38 -9.43 -17.07 7.03
C ASP A 38 -8.01 -17.49 6.63
N ARG A 39 -7.01 -17.11 7.43
CA ARG A 39 -5.59 -17.41 7.20
C ARG A 39 -5.07 -16.89 5.87
N SER A 40 -5.57 -15.76 5.42
CA SER A 40 -5.12 -15.12 4.19
C SER A 40 -4.37 -13.81 4.45
N ILE A 41 -3.70 -13.33 3.41
CA ILE A 41 -3.04 -12.02 3.36
C ILE A 41 -3.26 -11.42 1.98
N ILE A 42 -3.15 -10.10 1.87
CA ILE A 42 -3.16 -9.41 0.58
C ILE A 42 -1.85 -9.70 -0.16
N LYS A 43 -1.96 -10.13 -1.41
CA LYS A 43 -0.84 -10.29 -2.34
C LYS A 43 -0.56 -8.92 -3.00
N VAL A 44 0.61 -8.36 -2.75
CA VAL A 44 0.97 -7.00 -3.22
C VAL A 44 0.91 -6.89 -4.74
N SER A 45 1.50 -7.85 -5.48
CA SER A 45 1.47 -7.84 -6.95
C SER A 45 0.03 -7.85 -7.51
N ALA A 46 -0.85 -8.68 -6.93
CA ALA A 46 -2.25 -8.75 -7.38
C ALA A 46 -3.05 -7.49 -7.01
N LEU A 47 -2.73 -6.85 -5.90
CA LEU A 47 -3.32 -5.55 -5.56
C LEU A 47 -2.91 -4.49 -6.59
N PHE A 48 -1.66 -4.49 -7.03
CA PHE A 48 -1.16 -3.57 -8.05
C PHE A 48 -1.78 -3.84 -9.42
N GLU A 49 -1.90 -5.11 -9.81
CA GLU A 49 -2.63 -5.51 -11.02
C GLU A 49 -4.09 -5.05 -10.99
N TYR A 50 -4.75 -5.20 -9.85
CA TYR A 50 -6.12 -4.73 -9.65
C TYR A 50 -6.24 -3.21 -9.79
N ILE A 51 -5.34 -2.45 -9.17
CA ILE A 51 -5.32 -0.98 -9.27
C ILE A 51 -5.17 -0.55 -10.74
N CYS A 52 -4.23 -1.12 -11.48
CA CYS A 52 -4.04 -0.82 -12.90
C CYS A 52 -5.28 -1.21 -13.73
N SER A 53 -5.89 -2.37 -13.46
CA SER A 53 -7.09 -2.83 -14.15
C SER A 53 -8.28 -1.88 -13.94
N GLU A 54 -8.55 -1.49 -12.70
CA GLU A 54 -9.66 -0.59 -12.38
C GLU A 54 -9.48 0.79 -13.01
N ILE A 55 -8.27 1.37 -12.90
CA ILE A 55 -7.98 2.67 -13.48
C ILE A 55 -8.04 2.62 -15.01
N SER A 56 -7.45 1.61 -15.64
CA SER A 56 -7.49 1.46 -17.11
C SER A 56 -8.91 1.32 -17.63
N MET A 57 -9.76 0.58 -16.92
CA MET A 57 -11.17 0.41 -17.24
C MET A 57 -11.95 1.73 -17.13
N GLN A 58 -11.69 2.51 -16.07
CA GLN A 58 -12.32 3.82 -15.89
C GLN A 58 -11.91 4.85 -16.95
N GLU A 59 -10.65 4.81 -17.38
CA GLU A 59 -10.13 5.70 -18.42
C GLU A 59 -10.39 5.23 -19.84
N GLY A 60 -10.87 3.99 -20.02
CA GLY A 60 -11.12 3.40 -21.33
C GLY A 60 -9.85 3.15 -22.15
N ILE A 61 -8.73 2.86 -21.49
CA ILE A 61 -7.42 2.59 -22.10
C ILE A 61 -7.04 1.12 -21.91
N ASN A 62 -6.00 0.65 -22.63
CA ASN A 62 -5.46 -0.66 -22.39
C ASN A 62 -4.72 -0.70 -21.04
N ILE A 63 -4.78 -1.84 -20.36
CA ILE A 63 -4.06 -2.03 -19.09
C ILE A 63 -2.53 -1.87 -19.27
N SER A 64 -1.99 -2.19 -20.46
CA SER A 64 -0.57 -1.97 -20.80
C SER A 64 -0.15 -0.52 -20.80
N ASP A 65 -1.12 0.39 -20.97
CA ASP A 65 -0.89 1.83 -21.00
C ASP A 65 -1.12 2.47 -19.61
N CYS A 66 -1.29 1.64 -18.57
CA CYS A 66 -1.49 2.04 -17.19
C CYS A 66 -0.39 1.43 -16.32
N GLN A 67 0.42 2.25 -15.66
CA GLN A 67 1.60 1.78 -14.94
C GLN A 67 1.69 2.39 -13.53
N ILE A 68 1.97 1.55 -12.54
CA ILE A 68 2.45 2.03 -11.24
C ILE A 68 3.92 2.38 -11.40
N THR A 69 4.21 3.68 -11.51
CA THR A 69 5.57 4.18 -11.73
C THR A 69 6.36 4.29 -10.44
N GLU A 70 5.68 4.49 -9.33
CA GLU A 70 6.29 4.48 -7.99
C GLU A 70 5.31 3.91 -6.97
N ALA A 71 5.84 3.08 -6.07
CA ALA A 71 5.09 2.56 -4.93
C ALA A 71 5.92 2.71 -3.64
N HIS A 72 5.29 3.20 -2.58
CA HIS A 72 5.96 3.54 -1.33
C HIS A 72 5.20 2.95 -0.14
N TYR A 73 5.95 2.37 0.82
CA TYR A 73 5.42 1.77 2.04
C TYR A 73 6.04 2.43 3.26
N PHE A 74 5.24 2.93 4.20
CA PHE A 74 5.67 3.69 5.37
C PHE A 74 5.31 2.97 6.65
N ARG A 75 6.27 2.72 7.54
CA ARG A 75 6.00 2.06 8.81
C ARG A 75 7.03 2.33 9.89
N GLY A 76 6.60 2.31 11.15
CA GLY A 76 7.47 2.13 12.29
C GLY A 76 7.97 0.68 12.41
N ARG A 77 9.25 0.50 12.72
CA ARG A 77 9.85 -0.82 12.94
C ARG A 77 10.64 -0.86 14.23
N PHE A 78 10.74 -2.03 14.80
CA PHE A 78 11.65 -2.28 15.91
C PHE A 78 13.12 -2.21 15.47
N ARG A 79 14.02 -1.89 16.41
CA ARG A 79 15.44 -2.08 16.15
C ARG A 79 15.74 -3.57 16.00
N VAL A 80 16.83 -3.90 15.31
CA VAL A 80 17.15 -5.31 14.97
C VAL A 80 17.17 -6.20 16.23
N LYS A 81 17.78 -5.73 17.32
CA LYS A 81 17.82 -6.48 18.58
C LYS A 81 16.42 -6.71 19.16
N GLU A 82 15.60 -5.67 19.22
CA GLU A 82 14.23 -5.74 19.74
C GLU A 82 13.35 -6.66 18.88
N ALA A 83 13.47 -6.56 17.54
CA ALA A 83 12.75 -7.43 16.60
C ALA A 83 13.18 -8.89 16.75
N TYR A 84 14.46 -9.16 16.99
CA TYR A 84 14.98 -10.49 17.25
C TYR A 84 14.44 -11.06 18.56
N ASP A 85 14.50 -10.31 19.64
CA ASP A 85 14.02 -10.73 20.98
C ASP A 85 12.49 -10.98 20.96
N LYS A 86 11.74 -10.29 20.11
CA LYS A 86 10.29 -10.47 19.91
C LYS A 86 9.94 -11.51 18.83
N HIS A 87 10.91 -12.21 18.26
CA HIS A 87 10.73 -13.19 17.18
C HIS A 87 10.04 -12.62 15.93
N LEU A 88 10.14 -11.34 15.67
CA LEU A 88 9.51 -10.65 14.54
C LEU A 88 10.44 -10.51 13.34
N LEU A 89 11.76 -10.54 13.54
CA LEU A 89 12.77 -10.21 12.54
C LEU A 89 12.64 -11.02 11.25
N TYR A 90 12.41 -12.33 11.35
CA TYR A 90 12.24 -13.18 10.18
C TYR A 90 11.03 -12.78 9.32
N ASN A 91 9.89 -12.52 9.97
CA ASN A 91 8.68 -12.13 9.27
C ASN A 91 8.79 -10.73 8.64
N GLU A 92 9.48 -9.82 9.32
CA GLU A 92 9.77 -8.49 8.77
C GLU A 92 10.65 -8.60 7.52
N ARG A 93 11.72 -9.40 7.55
CA ARG A 93 12.60 -9.61 6.39
C ARG A 93 11.87 -10.26 5.22
N LYS A 94 11.09 -11.30 5.48
CA LYS A 94 10.28 -11.95 4.46
C LYS A 94 9.28 -11.00 3.79
N PHE A 95 8.74 -10.05 4.55
CA PHE A 95 7.85 -9.05 3.97
C PHE A 95 8.64 -7.98 3.19
N GLU A 96 9.82 -7.59 3.66
CA GLU A 96 10.73 -6.71 2.90
C GLU A 96 11.08 -7.31 1.54
N ASP A 97 11.39 -8.62 1.47
CA ASP A 97 11.61 -9.32 0.20
C ASP A 97 10.40 -9.17 -0.74
N THR A 98 9.17 -9.32 -0.20
CA THR A 98 7.94 -9.10 -0.99
C THR A 98 7.82 -7.66 -1.50
N LEU A 99 8.21 -6.66 -0.71
CA LEU A 99 8.20 -5.26 -1.14
C LEU A 99 9.23 -5.03 -2.26
N ILE A 100 10.45 -5.58 -2.12
CA ILE A 100 11.51 -5.49 -3.12
C ILE A 100 11.09 -6.16 -4.44
N GLU A 101 10.51 -7.37 -4.37
CA GLU A 101 10.03 -8.11 -5.55
C GLU A 101 8.92 -7.37 -6.32
N ASN A 102 8.28 -6.38 -5.70
CA ASN A 102 7.23 -5.57 -6.30
C ASN A 102 7.64 -4.10 -6.51
N ASP A 103 8.94 -3.82 -6.51
CA ASP A 103 9.51 -2.48 -6.70
C ASP A 103 8.96 -1.42 -5.73
N VAL A 104 8.62 -1.82 -4.50
CA VAL A 104 8.11 -0.92 -3.47
C VAL A 104 9.26 -0.35 -2.65
N VAL A 105 9.38 0.96 -2.64
CA VAL A 105 10.31 1.68 -1.75
C VAL A 105 9.73 1.71 -0.33
N PHE A 106 10.46 1.17 0.64
CA PHE A 106 9.99 1.16 2.02
C PHE A 106 10.72 2.22 2.88
N HIS A 107 9.91 2.96 3.62
CA HIS A 107 10.32 4.04 4.50
C HIS A 107 10.11 3.60 5.95
N TYR A 108 11.20 3.29 6.64
CA TYR A 108 11.14 2.83 8.02
C TYR A 108 11.61 3.87 9.02
N LYS A 109 10.87 4.03 10.09
CA LYS A 109 11.24 4.81 11.25
C LYS A 109 11.27 3.91 12.48
N HIS A 110 12.27 4.09 13.34
CA HIS A 110 12.30 3.30 14.57
C HIS A 110 11.15 3.66 15.50
N LEU A 111 10.46 2.64 15.99
CA LEU A 111 9.51 2.77 17.09
C LEU A 111 10.19 3.35 18.31
N ARG A 112 9.43 4.03 19.15
CA ARG A 112 9.92 4.64 20.40
C ARG A 112 9.26 3.97 21.58
N GLU A 113 10.05 3.66 22.59
CA GLU A 113 9.55 3.26 23.89
C GLU A 113 9.30 4.53 24.71
N VAL A 114 8.13 4.62 25.32
CA VAL A 114 7.72 5.73 26.19
C VAL A 114 7.18 5.12 27.47
N GLU A 115 7.69 5.60 28.60
CA GLU A 115 7.12 5.22 29.89
C GLU A 115 5.87 6.07 30.18
N ARG A 116 4.74 5.41 30.38
CA ARG A 116 3.50 6.00 30.85
C ARG A 116 2.95 5.18 32.02
N ASP A 117 2.68 5.83 33.13
CA ASP A 117 2.09 5.23 34.34
C ASP A 117 2.83 3.96 34.82
N GLY A 118 4.18 3.95 34.69
CA GLY A 118 5.04 2.82 35.08
C GLY A 118 5.00 1.63 34.10
N GLN A 119 4.39 1.80 32.92
CA GLN A 119 4.41 0.82 31.84
C GLN A 119 5.15 1.35 30.63
N THR A 120 5.94 0.49 30.00
CA THR A 120 6.61 0.82 28.75
C THR A 120 5.68 0.57 27.57
N GLU A 121 5.28 1.62 26.90
CA GLU A 121 4.51 1.58 25.66
C GLU A 121 5.42 1.77 24.46
N VAL A 122 5.15 1.01 23.39
CA VAL A 122 5.83 1.19 22.10
C VAL A 122 4.93 2.01 21.20
N ILE A 123 5.41 3.18 20.81
CA ILE A 123 4.66 4.10 19.96
C ILE A 123 5.34 4.31 18.60
N GLU A 124 4.51 4.39 17.56
CA GLU A 124 4.89 4.93 16.27
C GLU A 124 4.68 6.45 16.30
N LYS A 125 5.67 7.22 15.88
CA LYS A 125 5.57 8.68 15.89
C LYS A 125 6.16 9.31 14.65
N GLY A 126 5.32 10.09 13.94
CA GLY A 126 5.71 10.91 12.80
C GLY A 126 5.95 10.11 11.52
N VAL A 127 5.41 8.90 11.40
CA VAL A 127 5.32 8.15 10.15
C VAL A 127 4.26 8.78 9.26
N ASP A 128 3.10 9.13 9.80
CA ASP A 128 1.99 9.76 9.07
C ASP A 128 2.40 11.10 8.46
N VAL A 129 3.16 11.91 9.21
CA VAL A 129 3.72 13.17 8.71
C VAL A 129 4.69 12.92 7.57
N TRP A 130 5.56 11.92 7.69
CA TRP A 130 6.49 11.55 6.63
C TRP A 130 5.74 11.05 5.40
N PHE A 131 4.77 10.15 5.58
CA PHE A 131 3.88 9.67 4.52
C PHE A 131 3.27 10.85 3.74
N ALA A 132 2.66 11.81 4.45
CA ALA A 132 1.98 12.94 3.82
C ALA A 132 2.96 13.86 3.06
N LEU A 133 4.13 14.13 3.64
CA LEU A 133 5.13 14.99 3.02
C LEU A 133 5.74 14.33 1.77
N GLU A 134 6.13 13.07 1.86
CA GLU A 134 6.73 12.31 0.75
C GLU A 134 5.74 12.14 -0.40
N ALA A 135 4.50 11.74 -0.09
CA ALA A 135 3.45 11.60 -1.11
C ALA A 135 3.17 12.93 -1.83
N TYR A 136 3.11 14.04 -1.10
CA TYR A 136 2.91 15.35 -1.71
C TYR A 136 4.12 15.80 -2.54
N GLU A 137 5.34 15.59 -2.04
CA GLU A 137 6.57 15.99 -2.73
C GLU A 137 6.71 15.21 -4.03
N LEU A 138 6.59 13.89 -4.00
CA LEU A 138 6.67 13.05 -5.18
C LEU A 138 5.55 13.39 -6.19
N ALA A 139 4.33 13.60 -5.73
CA ALA A 139 3.23 14.01 -6.59
C ALA A 139 3.50 15.32 -7.36
N ARG A 140 4.23 16.25 -6.73
CA ARG A 140 4.64 17.49 -7.40
C ARG A 140 5.72 17.31 -8.47
N PHE A 141 6.66 16.36 -8.24
CA PHE A 141 7.84 16.23 -9.10
C PHE A 141 7.68 15.12 -10.16
N ARG A 142 6.89 14.10 -9.89
CA ARG A 142 6.73 12.93 -10.77
C ARG A 142 5.56 13.06 -11.75
N HIS A 143 4.69 14.06 -11.56
CA HIS A 143 3.54 14.32 -12.43
C HIS A 143 2.65 13.08 -12.60
N PHE A 144 2.29 12.42 -11.49
CA PHE A 144 1.34 11.31 -11.53
C PHE A 144 -0.02 11.76 -12.05
N ASP A 145 -0.66 10.94 -12.89
CA ASP A 145 -2.06 11.12 -13.28
C ASP A 145 -2.99 10.68 -12.14
N TYR A 146 -2.59 9.63 -11.44
CA TYR A 146 -3.28 9.08 -10.28
C TYR A 146 -2.36 8.94 -9.08
N VAL A 147 -2.90 9.20 -7.90
CA VAL A 147 -2.32 8.82 -6.62
C VAL A 147 -3.29 7.92 -5.89
N VAL A 148 -2.85 6.72 -5.55
CA VAL A 148 -3.61 5.75 -4.75
C VAL A 148 -3.06 5.77 -3.32
N LEU A 149 -3.91 6.11 -2.37
CA LEU A 149 -3.60 6.12 -0.95
C LEU A 149 -4.25 4.90 -0.29
N ILE A 150 -3.44 4.04 0.30
CA ILE A 150 -3.90 2.86 1.06
C ILE A 150 -3.80 3.19 2.55
N THR A 151 -4.83 3.81 3.07
CA THR A 151 -4.95 4.27 4.47
C THR A 151 -6.40 4.48 4.85
N GLY A 152 -6.70 4.45 6.14
CA GLY A 152 -8.01 4.81 6.70
C GLY A 152 -7.94 6.01 7.67
N ASP A 153 -6.76 6.62 7.82
CA ASP A 153 -6.49 7.64 8.82
C ASP A 153 -6.96 9.04 8.38
N ALA A 154 -7.76 9.68 9.23
CA ALA A 154 -8.23 11.05 9.03
C ALA A 154 -7.11 12.08 8.87
N ASP A 155 -5.96 11.85 9.49
CA ASP A 155 -4.83 12.78 9.46
C ASP A 155 -4.31 13.03 8.04
N HIS A 156 -4.69 12.19 7.07
CA HIS A 156 -4.34 12.35 5.66
C HIS A 156 -5.32 13.23 4.85
N GLU A 157 -6.38 13.79 5.46
CA GLU A 157 -7.34 14.67 4.76
C GLU A 157 -6.64 15.85 4.06
N MET A 158 -5.70 16.49 4.76
CA MET A 158 -4.97 17.63 4.17
C MET A 158 -4.06 17.23 3.01
N LEU A 159 -3.51 16.01 3.01
CA LEU A 159 -2.78 15.46 1.87
C LEU A 159 -3.71 15.36 0.65
N VAL A 160 -4.89 14.75 0.82
CA VAL A 160 -5.86 14.59 -0.27
C VAL A 160 -6.26 15.95 -0.87
N ARG A 161 -6.54 16.95 -0.02
CA ARG A 161 -6.82 18.32 -0.49
C ARG A 161 -5.68 18.93 -1.31
N LYS A 162 -4.44 18.67 -0.90
CA LYS A 162 -3.25 19.16 -1.62
C LYS A 162 -3.06 18.45 -2.95
N LEU A 163 -3.29 17.15 -3.04
CA LEU A 163 -3.26 16.39 -4.28
C LEU A 163 -4.32 16.88 -5.26
N LYS A 164 -5.53 17.13 -4.79
CA LYS A 164 -6.61 17.75 -5.56
C LYS A 164 -6.22 19.13 -6.14
N ALA A 165 -5.56 19.96 -5.33
CA ALA A 165 -5.07 21.25 -5.79
C ALA A 165 -4.00 21.14 -6.89
N LEU A 166 -3.27 20.04 -6.95
CA LEU A 166 -2.35 19.68 -8.04
C LEU A 166 -3.08 19.11 -9.27
N LYS A 167 -4.40 18.94 -9.21
CA LYS A 167 -5.25 18.32 -10.25
C LYS A 167 -4.95 16.84 -10.49
N ILE A 168 -4.38 16.15 -9.49
CA ILE A 168 -4.12 14.72 -9.53
C ILE A 168 -5.38 13.98 -9.12
N LYS A 169 -5.76 12.96 -9.89
CA LYS A 169 -6.86 12.07 -9.53
C LYS A 169 -6.46 11.22 -8.34
N THR A 170 -7.18 11.32 -7.23
CA THR A 170 -6.84 10.62 -5.98
C THR A 170 -7.84 9.52 -5.72
N VAL A 171 -7.34 8.30 -5.50
CA VAL A 171 -8.09 7.12 -5.08
C VAL A 171 -7.73 6.82 -3.63
N LEU A 172 -8.72 6.77 -2.76
CA LEU A 172 -8.58 6.24 -1.41
C LEU A 172 -8.98 4.76 -1.44
N LEU A 173 -8.03 3.87 -1.18
CA LEU A 173 -8.26 2.44 -1.10
C LEU A 173 -8.29 2.02 0.37
N THR A 174 -9.42 1.48 0.81
CA THR A 174 -9.62 1.09 2.21
C THR A 174 -10.05 -0.37 2.34
N TRP A 175 -9.99 -0.85 3.58
CA TRP A 175 -10.46 -2.16 3.97
C TRP A 175 -11.25 -2.05 5.28
N ASN A 176 -12.49 -2.47 5.30
CA ASN A 176 -13.26 -2.52 6.53
C ASN A 176 -12.79 -3.68 7.42
N LEU A 177 -12.27 -3.37 8.58
CA LEU A 177 -11.69 -4.35 9.52
C LEU A 177 -12.70 -4.92 10.51
N THR A 178 -13.84 -4.26 10.64
CA THR A 178 -14.91 -4.62 11.57
C THR A 178 -16.25 -4.31 10.90
N ASP A 179 -17.35 -4.71 11.51
CA ASP A 179 -18.70 -4.34 11.05
C ASP A 179 -18.97 -2.82 11.15
N VAL A 180 -18.06 -2.09 11.78
CA VAL A 180 -18.06 -0.62 11.84
C VAL A 180 -16.98 -0.10 10.90
N ASP A 181 -17.37 0.74 9.96
CA ASP A 181 -16.45 1.42 9.07
C ASP A 181 -15.49 2.31 9.87
N MET A 182 -14.22 1.94 9.88
CA MET A 182 -13.16 2.67 10.59
C MET A 182 -12.51 3.77 9.72
N THR A 183 -12.92 3.88 8.47
CA THR A 183 -12.41 4.93 7.59
C THR A 183 -13.08 6.26 7.94
N SER A 184 -12.29 7.30 8.14
CA SER A 184 -12.82 8.64 8.37
C SER A 184 -13.77 9.08 7.25
N SER A 185 -14.99 9.50 7.63
CA SER A 185 -15.94 10.04 6.66
C SER A 185 -15.37 11.29 5.98
N LEU A 186 -14.66 12.13 6.72
CA LEU A 186 -14.01 13.33 6.18
C LEU A 186 -12.98 12.99 5.09
N LEU A 187 -12.18 11.93 5.33
CA LEU A 187 -11.20 11.48 4.35
C LEU A 187 -11.89 10.93 3.08
N ARG A 188 -12.98 10.16 3.24
CA ARG A 188 -13.77 9.64 2.11
C ARG A 188 -14.39 10.75 1.29
N ASP A 189 -15.01 11.72 1.95
CA ASP A 189 -15.69 12.83 1.30
C ASP A 189 -14.70 13.73 0.54
N GLU A 190 -13.48 13.83 1.03
CA GLU A 190 -12.44 14.62 0.40
C GLU A 190 -11.76 13.89 -0.77
N ALA A 191 -11.67 12.56 -0.73
CA ALA A 191 -11.09 11.76 -1.80
C ALA A 191 -11.93 11.88 -3.09
N GLY A 192 -11.26 11.93 -4.24
CA GLY A 192 -11.94 11.96 -5.54
C GLY A 192 -12.70 10.66 -5.83
N GLN A 193 -12.11 9.54 -5.41
CA GLN A 193 -12.69 8.20 -5.49
C GLN A 193 -12.38 7.43 -4.21
N HIS A 194 -13.33 6.61 -3.78
CA HIS A 194 -13.15 5.72 -2.64
C HIS A 194 -13.46 4.28 -3.05
N TRP A 195 -12.46 3.40 -2.91
CA TRP A 195 -12.57 1.96 -3.15
C TRP A 195 -12.50 1.20 -1.83
N GLU A 196 -13.63 0.70 -1.39
CA GLU A 196 -13.70 -0.16 -0.21
C GLU A 196 -13.45 -1.62 -0.64
N LEU A 197 -12.18 -2.03 -0.62
CA LEU A 197 -11.71 -3.28 -1.20
C LEU A 197 -12.29 -4.52 -0.51
N SER A 198 -12.62 -4.46 0.79
CA SER A 198 -13.22 -5.60 1.49
C SER A 198 -14.60 -5.95 0.93
N GLN A 199 -15.44 -4.96 0.63
CA GLN A 199 -16.75 -5.20 0.02
C GLN A 199 -16.61 -5.77 -1.39
N MET A 200 -15.67 -5.25 -2.17
CA MET A 200 -15.40 -5.73 -3.53
C MET A 200 -14.93 -7.20 -3.51
N VAL A 201 -13.99 -7.51 -2.62
CA VAL A 201 -13.44 -8.87 -2.45
C VAL A 201 -14.48 -9.86 -1.89
N ASP A 202 -15.35 -9.41 -0.98
CA ASP A 202 -16.39 -10.27 -0.41
C ASP A 202 -17.56 -10.46 -1.40
N GLY A 203 -17.79 -9.52 -2.32
CA GLY A 203 -18.81 -9.58 -3.38
C GLY A 203 -18.38 -10.38 -4.61
N ASP A 204 -17.08 -10.53 -4.87
CA ASP A 204 -16.55 -11.23 -6.03
C ASP A 204 -15.54 -12.33 -5.63
N PRO A 205 -15.94 -13.62 -5.72
CA PRO A 205 -15.05 -14.75 -5.41
C PRO A 205 -13.80 -14.85 -6.30
N GLN A 206 -13.85 -14.36 -7.54
CA GLN A 206 -12.69 -14.36 -8.45
C GLN A 206 -11.68 -13.31 -8.02
N LEU A 207 -12.15 -12.09 -7.75
CA LEU A 207 -11.33 -11.02 -7.20
C LEU A 207 -10.71 -11.43 -5.85
N ARG A 208 -11.50 -12.07 -4.98
CA ARG A 208 -11.00 -12.62 -3.71
C ARG A 208 -9.83 -13.58 -3.92
N LYS A 209 -9.98 -14.54 -4.83
CA LYS A 209 -8.93 -15.52 -5.15
C LYS A 209 -7.69 -14.88 -5.78
N MET A 210 -7.85 -13.81 -6.53
CA MET A 210 -6.77 -13.05 -7.14
C MET A 210 -5.98 -12.28 -6.07
N ILE A 211 -6.66 -11.47 -5.25
CA ILE A 211 -6.03 -10.52 -4.31
C ILE A 211 -5.52 -11.22 -3.05
N LEU A 212 -6.22 -12.23 -2.55
CA LEU A 212 -5.87 -12.89 -1.30
C LEU A 212 -5.05 -14.17 -1.53
N TYR A 213 -3.92 -14.24 -0.84
CA TYR A 213 -3.10 -15.44 -0.75
C TYR A 213 -3.41 -16.19 0.54
N ARG A 214 -3.86 -17.44 0.42
CA ARG A 214 -4.10 -18.30 1.58
C ARG A 214 -2.78 -18.89 2.07
N LEU A 215 -2.46 -18.64 3.33
CA LEU A 215 -1.28 -19.20 3.98
C LEU A 215 -1.43 -20.71 4.12
N ARG A 216 -0.42 -21.46 3.65
CA ARG A 216 -0.34 -22.90 3.86
C ARG A 216 -0.21 -23.20 5.36
N GLU A 217 -0.74 -24.33 5.80
CA GLU A 217 -0.44 -24.81 7.14
C GLU A 217 1.06 -25.01 7.28
N PRO A 218 1.68 -24.63 8.42
CA PRO A 218 3.00 -25.10 8.72
C PRO A 218 2.92 -26.63 8.61
N ALA A 219 3.81 -27.22 7.81
CA ALA A 219 3.94 -28.68 7.77
C ALA A 219 4.10 -29.11 9.24
N VAL A 220 3.14 -29.87 9.74
CA VAL A 220 3.29 -30.53 11.05
C VAL A 220 4.46 -31.48 10.83
N ASN A 221 5.65 -31.09 11.27
CA ASN A 221 6.75 -32.03 11.35
C ASN A 221 6.36 -33.07 12.38
N TYR A 222 5.82 -34.17 11.91
CA TYR A 222 5.83 -35.43 12.64
C TYR A 222 7.29 -35.94 12.70
N LEU A 223 8.15 -35.17 13.34
CA LEU A 223 9.33 -35.75 13.95
C LEU A 223 8.86 -36.27 15.30
N GLY A 224 8.61 -37.57 15.30
CA GLY A 224 8.23 -38.28 16.49
C GLY A 224 9.15 -37.95 17.64
N ASP A 225 8.56 -37.80 18.79
CA ASP A 225 9.22 -37.98 20.08
C ASP A 225 9.97 -39.29 20.06
N ASN A 226 11.28 -39.21 19.83
CA ASN A 226 12.24 -40.23 20.24
C ASN A 226 13.62 -39.57 20.20
N PHE A 227 14.00 -39.02 21.30
CA PHE A 227 15.26 -39.03 22.08
C PHE A 227 15.28 -37.91 23.07
#